data_5e6af402b9dda97db5d11f38d6de213e
#
_entry.id   5e6af402b9dda97db5d11f38d6de213e
#
_cell.length_a   1.000
_cell.length_b   1.000
_cell.length_c   1.000
_cell.angle_alpha   90.00
_cell.angle_beta   90.00
_cell.angle_gamma   90.00
#
_symmetry.space_group_name_H-M   'P 1'
#
loop_
_entity.id
_entity.type
_entity.pdbx_description
1 polymer ?
#
loop_
_entity_poly.entity_id
_entity_poly.type
_entity_poly.pdbx_seq_one_letter_code
_entity_poly.pdbx_strand_id
1 'polypeptide(L)'
;MNALVERIEARTPARRDRAIDGLRALALLAVPTGHWLLGGFTLSSDGAIHNASPLGTFGGLAPVSWVLQMLGIFFLVGGYASVLSYRRHTGSTAGWLKGRLARLGRPVLGVTAVWAVLLPLLHHGLGVPVGTLRTASTLVIQPLWFVGVYTVVTALTPLCVRAARRAGVWAAAPLLGSVAVVDFLRYGPYADAMPSWVGVLNILPGWLFAYQLGVSWGEGRVTRRHAWGLLLGGAALFAALLLSFGYPASMVGVPGEVRTNSHPPSLLVLALAAAQSSAAILLRERFGKLLRRPALWAPVVVVNLSAMTILCWHQTAMLAAAIPASYGGEVPGLVGAPDSVGWILARLAWMPLFAGLLVLIGRFARRFEAPWTRTGPARRTAAGLLATGFAAFALGLA
;
A
#
# COMPACT_ATOMS: atom_id res chain seq x y z
N MET A 1 23.38 15.40 -19.41
CA MET A 1 22.36 15.19 -18.35
C MET A 1 21.04 15.72 -18.86
N ASN A 2 19.89 15.05 -18.59
CA ASN A 2 18.59 15.49 -19.13
C ASN A 2 18.14 16.79 -18.45
N ALA A 3 17.60 17.74 -19.21
CA ALA A 3 17.07 19.02 -18.68
C ALA A 3 16.04 18.88 -17.54
N LEU A 4 15.35 17.75 -17.46
CA LEU A 4 14.45 17.43 -16.36
C LEU A 4 15.24 17.16 -15.05
N VAL A 5 16.33 16.39 -15.13
CA VAL A 5 17.17 16.05 -13.97
C VAL A 5 17.81 17.31 -13.38
N GLU A 6 18.31 18.20 -14.22
CA GLU A 6 18.87 19.49 -13.80
C GLU A 6 17.83 20.39 -13.13
N ARG A 7 16.62 20.50 -13.72
CA ARG A 7 15.52 21.25 -13.12
C ARG A 7 15.09 20.72 -11.76
N ILE A 8 15.04 19.40 -11.58
CA ILE A 8 14.68 18.77 -10.31
C ILE A 8 15.76 19.07 -9.27
N GLU A 9 17.04 18.93 -9.63
CA GLU A 9 18.16 19.18 -8.73
C GLU A 9 18.18 20.65 -8.29
N ALA A 10 18.05 21.59 -9.22
CA ALA A 10 18.03 23.03 -8.95
C ALA A 10 16.84 23.47 -8.04
N ARG A 11 15.73 22.73 -8.08
CA ARG A 11 14.55 22.99 -7.24
C ARG A 11 14.55 22.21 -5.94
N THR A 12 15.53 21.33 -5.71
CA THR A 12 15.60 20.54 -4.47
C THR A 12 16.25 21.38 -3.36
N PRO A 13 15.52 21.69 -2.27
CA PRO A 13 16.09 22.43 -1.15
C PRO A 13 17.28 21.69 -0.52
N ALA A 14 18.35 22.38 -0.16
CA ALA A 14 19.53 21.79 0.46
C ALA A 14 19.22 20.99 1.76
N ARG A 15 18.17 21.38 2.47
CA ARG A 15 17.73 20.71 3.71
C ARG A 15 16.82 19.49 3.47
N ARG A 16 16.60 19.10 2.20
CA ARG A 16 15.70 17.99 1.87
C ARG A 16 16.30 16.66 2.31
N ASP A 17 15.56 15.90 3.09
CA ASP A 17 15.95 14.55 3.51
C ASP A 17 15.68 13.57 2.37
N ARG A 18 16.69 13.37 1.52
CA ARG A 18 16.60 12.50 0.35
C ARG A 18 16.38 11.03 0.74
N ALA A 19 16.92 10.59 1.90
CA ALA A 19 16.75 9.21 2.35
C ALA A 19 15.28 8.90 2.67
N ILE A 20 14.61 9.80 3.39
CA ILE A 20 13.18 9.64 3.73
C ILE A 20 12.32 9.62 2.47
N ASP A 21 12.59 10.52 1.52
CA ASP A 21 11.85 10.52 0.25
C ASP A 21 12.14 9.28 -0.59
N GLY A 22 13.38 8.78 -0.57
CA GLY A 22 13.75 7.54 -1.24
C GLY A 22 13.08 6.32 -0.64
N LEU A 23 13.04 6.20 0.69
CA LEU A 23 12.32 5.10 1.37
C LEU A 23 10.83 5.13 1.03
N ARG A 24 10.23 6.33 0.99
CA ARG A 24 8.83 6.47 0.59
C ARG A 24 8.61 6.04 -0.86
N ALA A 25 9.49 6.44 -1.77
CA ALA A 25 9.39 6.05 -3.18
C ALA A 25 9.55 4.54 -3.38
N LEU A 26 10.48 3.90 -2.67
CA LEU A 26 10.64 2.44 -2.70
C LEU A 26 9.38 1.74 -2.21
N ALA A 27 8.83 2.16 -1.06
CA ALA A 27 7.62 1.59 -0.53
C ALA A 27 6.41 1.79 -1.45
N LEU A 28 6.31 2.95 -2.12
CA LEU A 28 5.27 3.23 -3.12
C LEU A 28 5.38 2.35 -4.36
N LEU A 29 6.60 2.07 -4.83
CA LEU A 29 6.83 1.20 -6.00
C LEU A 29 6.66 -0.27 -5.66
N ALA A 30 6.95 -0.69 -4.43
CA ALA A 30 6.76 -2.06 -4.00
C ALA A 30 5.29 -2.50 -4.08
N VAL A 31 4.33 -1.59 -3.85
CA VAL A 31 2.89 -1.90 -3.92
C VAL A 31 2.47 -2.38 -5.32
N PRO A 32 2.59 -1.57 -6.40
CA PRO A 32 2.21 -2.05 -7.73
C PRO A 32 3.06 -3.25 -8.17
N THR A 33 4.37 -3.26 -7.87
CA THR A 33 5.25 -4.38 -8.21
C THR A 33 4.76 -5.67 -7.56
N GLY A 34 4.38 -5.63 -6.28
CA GLY A 34 3.83 -6.77 -5.56
C GLY A 34 2.50 -7.25 -6.16
N HIS A 35 1.56 -6.34 -6.40
CA HIS A 35 0.26 -6.67 -6.99
C HIS A 35 0.39 -7.20 -8.41
N TRP A 36 1.28 -6.63 -9.22
CA TRP A 36 1.48 -7.08 -10.58
C TRP A 36 2.26 -8.40 -10.66
N LEU A 37 3.23 -8.64 -9.79
CA LEU A 37 4.05 -9.85 -9.82
C LEU A 37 3.36 -11.05 -9.17
N LEU A 38 2.71 -10.82 -8.01
CA LEU A 38 2.12 -11.86 -7.17
C LEU A 38 0.59 -12.00 -7.36
N GLY A 39 -0.03 -11.11 -8.12
CA GLY A 39 -1.43 -11.21 -8.55
C GLY A 39 -1.53 -11.74 -9.97
N GLY A 40 -2.58 -12.50 -10.25
CA GLY A 40 -2.88 -13.06 -11.56
C GLY A 40 -4.38 -13.20 -11.78
N PHE A 41 -4.73 -13.71 -12.92
CA PHE A 41 -6.11 -14.00 -13.29
C PHE A 41 -6.23 -15.40 -13.89
N THR A 42 -7.32 -16.10 -13.55
CA THR A 42 -7.79 -17.28 -14.26
C THR A 42 -8.99 -16.90 -15.10
N LEU A 43 -9.20 -17.62 -16.20
CA LEU A 43 -10.37 -17.50 -17.07
C LEU A 43 -11.32 -18.64 -16.76
N SER A 44 -12.59 -18.33 -16.47
CA SER A 44 -13.63 -19.32 -16.30
C SER A 44 -14.34 -19.64 -17.62
N SER A 45 -15.14 -20.71 -17.66
CA SER A 45 -15.85 -21.18 -18.86
C SER A 45 -16.86 -20.16 -19.38
N ASP A 46 -17.36 -19.26 -18.56
CA ASP A 46 -18.25 -18.15 -18.96
C ASP A 46 -17.50 -16.90 -19.46
N GLY A 47 -16.16 -16.98 -19.61
CA GLY A 47 -15.30 -15.89 -20.05
C GLY A 47 -14.99 -14.84 -18.98
N ALA A 48 -15.40 -15.07 -17.73
CA ALA A 48 -15.06 -14.15 -16.65
C ALA A 48 -13.62 -14.37 -16.14
N ILE A 49 -12.95 -13.28 -15.76
CA ILE A 49 -11.66 -13.34 -15.08
C ILE A 49 -11.85 -13.34 -13.56
N HIS A 50 -11.13 -14.22 -12.90
CA HIS A 50 -11.10 -14.32 -11.43
C HIS A 50 -9.69 -14.11 -10.90
N ASN A 51 -9.61 -13.55 -9.68
CA ASN A 51 -8.31 -13.30 -9.04
C ASN A 51 -7.60 -14.60 -8.70
N ALA A 52 -6.31 -14.67 -9.01
CA ALA A 52 -5.42 -15.80 -8.75
C ALA A 52 -4.05 -15.30 -8.26
N SER A 53 -3.22 -16.22 -7.76
CA SER A 53 -1.88 -15.88 -7.32
C SER A 53 -0.92 -17.05 -7.57
N PRO A 54 0.29 -16.80 -8.10
CA PRO A 54 1.32 -17.83 -8.23
C PRO A 54 1.78 -18.39 -6.86
N LEU A 55 1.51 -17.70 -5.78
CA LEU A 55 1.85 -18.17 -4.42
C LEU A 55 1.04 -19.39 -3.98
N GLY A 56 -0.13 -19.62 -4.56
CA GLY A 56 -0.93 -20.83 -4.32
C GLY A 56 -0.24 -22.08 -4.85
N THR A 57 0.47 -21.97 -5.98
CA THR A 57 1.22 -23.09 -6.58
C THR A 57 2.69 -23.10 -6.14
N PHE A 58 3.32 -21.93 -6.08
CA PHE A 58 4.75 -21.78 -5.80
C PHE A 58 4.98 -21.14 -4.44
N GLY A 59 4.81 -21.91 -3.34
CA GLY A 59 5.07 -21.44 -1.97
C GLY A 59 6.52 -20.93 -1.77
N GLY A 60 7.47 -21.43 -2.55
CA GLY A 60 8.87 -20.94 -2.57
C GLY A 60 9.03 -19.48 -3.01
N LEU A 61 8.00 -18.86 -3.60
CA LEU A 61 7.98 -17.42 -3.92
C LEU A 61 7.57 -16.54 -2.72
N ALA A 62 7.15 -17.12 -1.60
CA ALA A 62 6.75 -16.35 -0.42
C ALA A 62 7.79 -15.30 0.03
N PRO A 63 9.12 -15.54 0.01
CA PRO A 63 10.13 -14.55 0.34
C PRO A 63 10.10 -13.29 -0.54
N VAL A 64 9.61 -13.39 -1.78
CA VAL A 64 9.41 -12.21 -2.65
C VAL A 64 8.38 -11.28 -2.03
N SER A 65 7.32 -11.84 -1.43
CA SER A 65 6.32 -11.05 -0.70
C SER A 65 6.90 -10.34 0.53
N TRP A 66 7.93 -10.89 1.18
CA TRP A 66 8.59 -10.23 2.33
C TRP A 66 9.32 -8.95 1.91
N VAL A 67 9.97 -8.99 0.74
CA VAL A 67 10.67 -7.81 0.19
C VAL A 67 9.67 -6.77 -0.29
N LEU A 68 8.60 -7.20 -0.96
CA LEU A 68 7.61 -6.29 -1.55
C LEU A 68 6.58 -5.76 -0.53
N GLN A 69 6.43 -6.41 0.64
CA GLN A 69 5.59 -5.93 1.73
C GLN A 69 6.27 -4.77 2.47
N MET A 70 6.34 -3.61 1.84
CA MET A 70 7.00 -2.42 2.36
C MET A 70 6.03 -1.43 3.03
N LEU A 71 4.81 -1.84 3.36
CA LEU A 71 3.85 -0.97 4.06
C LEU A 71 4.37 -0.54 5.44
N GLY A 72 5.13 -1.40 6.13
CA GLY A 72 5.81 -1.03 7.38
C GLY A 72 6.74 0.17 7.20
N ILE A 73 7.54 0.20 6.15
CA ILE A 73 8.41 1.34 5.80
C ILE A 73 7.57 2.56 5.40
N PHE A 74 6.47 2.36 4.67
CA PHE A 74 5.58 3.46 4.30
C PHE A 74 4.99 4.15 5.52
N PHE A 75 4.47 3.38 6.49
CA PHE A 75 3.95 3.92 7.74
C PHE A 75 5.03 4.53 8.63
N LEU A 76 6.23 3.94 8.69
CA LEU A 76 7.39 4.52 9.37
C LEU A 76 7.70 5.94 8.85
N VAL A 77 7.88 6.06 7.54
CA VAL A 77 8.17 7.34 6.86
C VAL A 77 6.99 8.31 7.01
N GLY A 78 5.76 7.79 6.98
CA GLY A 78 4.55 8.55 7.23
C GLY A 78 4.54 9.18 8.63
N GLY A 79 4.86 8.43 9.66
CA GLY A 79 4.99 8.90 11.04
C GLY A 79 6.10 9.93 11.20
N TYR A 80 7.29 9.64 10.67
CA TYR A 80 8.43 10.57 10.65
C TYR A 80 8.08 11.91 9.98
N ALA A 81 7.51 11.89 8.79
CA ALA A 81 7.13 13.10 8.06
C ALA A 81 5.96 13.85 8.73
N SER A 82 5.05 13.12 9.39
CA SER A 82 3.91 13.72 10.07
C SER A 82 4.33 14.50 11.30
N VAL A 83 5.21 13.98 12.13
CA VAL A 83 5.69 14.72 13.31
C VAL A 83 6.46 15.97 12.92
N LEU A 84 7.31 15.91 11.89
CA LEU A 84 8.03 17.09 11.40
C LEU A 84 7.09 18.17 10.85
N SER A 85 6.05 17.74 10.11
CA SER A 85 5.05 18.65 9.58
C SER A 85 4.15 19.23 10.69
N TYR A 86 3.75 18.41 11.66
CA TYR A 86 2.94 18.83 12.80
C TYR A 86 3.66 19.89 13.65
N ARG A 87 4.94 19.69 13.92
CA ARG A 87 5.78 20.65 14.69
C ARG A 87 5.95 22.00 13.98
N ARG A 88 5.96 22.02 12.65
CA ARG A 88 6.09 23.25 11.86
C ARG A 88 4.77 23.98 11.65
N HIS A 89 3.66 23.34 12.00
CA HIS A 89 2.33 23.95 11.81
C HIS A 89 2.01 24.91 12.95
N THR A 90 1.73 26.17 12.61
CA THR A 90 1.43 27.25 13.58
C THR A 90 -0.06 27.39 13.85
N GLY A 91 -0.91 26.70 13.08
CA GLY A 91 -2.37 26.74 13.21
C GLY A 91 -2.94 25.63 14.10
N SER A 92 -4.26 25.46 14.06
CA SER A 92 -4.95 24.41 14.80
C SER A 92 -4.63 23.02 14.25
N THR A 93 -4.62 22.00 15.11
CA THR A 93 -4.46 20.58 14.71
C THR A 93 -5.52 20.17 13.68
N ALA A 94 -6.74 20.67 13.82
CA ALA A 94 -7.83 20.41 12.85
C ALA A 94 -7.50 21.00 11.46
N GLY A 95 -6.95 22.21 11.40
CA GLY A 95 -6.51 22.83 10.15
C GLY A 95 -5.38 22.05 9.47
N TRP A 96 -4.39 21.60 10.24
CA TRP A 96 -3.31 20.75 9.75
C TRP A 96 -3.85 19.41 9.17
N LEU A 97 -4.76 18.76 9.91
CA LEU A 97 -5.38 17.51 9.48
C LEU A 97 -6.21 17.69 8.22
N LYS A 98 -7.10 18.70 8.18
CA LYS A 98 -7.93 19.00 7.01
C LYS A 98 -7.10 19.18 5.73
N GLY A 99 -5.95 19.87 5.82
CA GLY A 99 -5.05 20.06 4.69
C GLY A 99 -4.41 18.77 4.20
N ARG A 100 -4.15 17.80 5.10
CA ARG A 100 -3.62 16.46 4.73
C ARG A 100 -4.69 15.56 4.13
N LEU A 101 -5.86 15.51 4.75
CA LEU A 101 -6.98 14.68 4.29
C LEU A 101 -7.48 15.11 2.91
N ALA A 102 -7.53 16.42 2.65
CA ALA A 102 -7.90 16.93 1.33
C ALA A 102 -6.97 16.46 0.20
N ARG A 103 -5.69 16.23 0.50
CA ARG A 103 -4.71 15.70 -0.48
C ARG A 103 -4.87 14.20 -0.73
N LEU A 104 -5.30 13.43 0.27
CA LEU A 104 -5.52 12.00 0.16
C LEU A 104 -6.87 11.67 -0.48
N GLY A 105 -7.94 12.36 -0.08
CA GLY A 105 -9.30 12.04 -0.50
C GLY A 105 -9.60 12.36 -1.97
N ARG A 106 -8.99 13.41 -2.54
CA ARG A 106 -9.28 13.85 -3.92
C ARG A 106 -8.97 12.80 -4.98
N PRO A 107 -7.78 12.17 -5.01
CA PRO A 107 -7.49 11.11 -5.97
C PRO A 107 -8.39 9.88 -5.80
N VAL A 108 -8.78 9.55 -4.56
CA VAL A 108 -9.74 8.48 -4.27
C VAL A 108 -11.09 8.79 -4.90
N LEU A 109 -11.63 10.00 -4.69
CA LEU A 109 -12.87 10.43 -5.34
C LEU A 109 -12.74 10.41 -6.87
N GLY A 110 -11.58 10.74 -7.41
CA GLY A 110 -11.31 10.69 -8.85
C GLY A 110 -11.39 9.27 -9.41
N VAL A 111 -10.73 8.30 -8.80
CA VAL A 111 -10.75 6.91 -9.28
C VAL A 111 -12.12 6.28 -9.10
N THR A 112 -12.80 6.52 -7.97
CA THR A 112 -14.16 5.97 -7.74
C THR A 112 -15.17 6.56 -8.72
N ALA A 113 -15.10 7.86 -9.02
CA ALA A 113 -15.98 8.50 -10.00
C ALA A 113 -15.76 7.95 -11.43
N VAL A 114 -14.52 7.72 -11.83
CA VAL A 114 -14.21 7.12 -13.14
C VAL A 114 -14.73 5.69 -13.21
N TRP A 115 -14.51 4.87 -12.20
CA TRP A 115 -14.99 3.49 -12.21
C TRP A 115 -16.51 3.38 -12.08
N ALA A 116 -17.19 4.32 -11.41
CA ALA A 116 -18.65 4.39 -11.39
C ALA A 116 -19.26 4.57 -12.79
N VAL A 117 -18.55 5.24 -13.71
CA VAL A 117 -18.96 5.36 -15.10
C VAL A 117 -18.48 4.17 -15.94
N LEU A 118 -17.27 3.69 -15.66
CA LEU A 118 -16.62 2.65 -16.46
C LEU A 118 -17.32 1.29 -16.31
N LEU A 119 -17.78 0.93 -15.11
CA LEU A 119 -18.43 -0.36 -14.86
C LEU A 119 -19.70 -0.56 -15.70
N PRO A 120 -20.69 0.34 -15.70
CA PRO A 120 -21.88 0.18 -16.56
C PRO A 120 -21.51 0.25 -18.05
N LEU A 121 -20.53 1.05 -18.44
CA LEU A 121 -20.07 1.11 -19.83
C LEU A 121 -19.45 -0.22 -20.28
N LEU A 122 -18.60 -0.83 -19.47
CA LEU A 122 -18.01 -2.13 -19.74
C LEU A 122 -19.07 -3.22 -19.83
N HIS A 123 -20.08 -3.21 -18.93
CA HIS A 123 -21.14 -4.19 -18.92
C HIS A 123 -22.09 -4.06 -20.13
N HIS A 124 -22.75 -2.90 -20.24
CA HIS A 124 -23.80 -2.70 -21.22
C HIS A 124 -23.27 -2.34 -22.62
N GLY A 125 -22.10 -1.69 -22.68
CA GLY A 125 -21.51 -1.26 -23.97
C GLY A 125 -20.60 -2.31 -24.60
N LEU A 126 -19.85 -3.06 -23.80
CA LEU A 126 -18.86 -4.03 -24.29
C LEU A 126 -19.17 -5.48 -23.91
N GLY A 127 -20.25 -5.74 -23.18
CA GLY A 127 -20.64 -7.10 -22.81
C GLY A 127 -19.67 -7.80 -21.84
N VAL A 128 -18.91 -7.03 -21.03
CA VAL A 128 -17.97 -7.63 -20.08
C VAL A 128 -18.75 -8.45 -19.04
N PRO A 129 -18.34 -9.71 -18.78
CA PRO A 129 -19.02 -10.59 -17.81
C PRO A 129 -19.07 -9.98 -16.41
N VAL A 130 -20.17 -10.21 -15.69
CA VAL A 130 -20.37 -9.70 -14.31
C VAL A 130 -19.27 -10.20 -13.36
N GLY A 131 -18.81 -11.45 -13.52
CA GLY A 131 -17.68 -12.00 -12.75
C GLY A 131 -16.40 -11.17 -12.91
N THR A 132 -16.09 -10.74 -14.15
CA THR A 132 -14.97 -9.83 -14.45
C THR A 132 -15.15 -8.48 -13.77
N LEU A 133 -16.35 -7.90 -13.81
CA LEU A 133 -16.63 -6.60 -13.18
C LEU A 133 -16.52 -6.67 -11.65
N ARG A 134 -16.95 -7.78 -11.05
CA ARG A 134 -16.79 -8.06 -9.62
C ARG A 134 -15.30 -8.11 -9.26
N THR A 135 -14.49 -8.87 -9.98
CA THR A 135 -13.03 -8.94 -9.81
C THR A 135 -12.38 -7.57 -9.96
N ALA A 136 -12.74 -6.83 -11.01
CA ALA A 136 -12.22 -5.48 -11.27
C ALA A 136 -12.57 -4.50 -10.13
N SER A 137 -13.81 -4.49 -9.67
CA SER A 137 -14.28 -3.64 -8.57
C SER A 137 -13.50 -3.93 -7.29
N THR A 138 -13.35 -5.21 -6.94
CA THR A 138 -12.59 -5.64 -5.75
C THR A 138 -11.15 -5.16 -5.83
N LEU A 139 -10.46 -5.37 -6.95
CA LEU A 139 -9.06 -4.96 -7.12
C LEU A 139 -8.86 -3.45 -7.09
N VAL A 140 -9.80 -2.67 -7.61
CA VAL A 140 -9.72 -1.21 -7.60
C VAL A 140 -10.00 -0.63 -6.20
N ILE A 141 -10.94 -1.22 -5.47
CA ILE A 141 -11.28 -0.78 -4.10
C ILE A 141 -10.21 -1.23 -3.09
N GLN A 142 -9.67 -2.43 -3.29
CA GLN A 142 -8.73 -3.04 -2.36
C GLN A 142 -7.58 -2.10 -1.92
N PRO A 143 -6.86 -1.35 -2.78
CA PRO A 143 -5.82 -0.43 -2.31
C PRO A 143 -6.35 0.77 -1.52
N LEU A 144 -7.65 1.09 -1.63
CA LEU A 144 -8.22 2.28 -1.01
C LEU A 144 -8.39 2.15 0.52
N TRP A 145 -8.49 0.91 1.05
CA TRP A 145 -8.49 0.69 2.51
C TRP A 145 -7.29 1.34 3.18
N PHE A 146 -6.14 1.27 2.50
CA PHE A 146 -4.89 1.87 2.98
C PHE A 146 -5.03 3.38 3.22
N VAL A 147 -5.73 4.11 2.34
CA VAL A 147 -5.96 5.55 2.50
C VAL A 147 -6.81 5.83 3.74
N GLY A 148 -7.82 4.99 4.00
CA GLY A 148 -8.64 5.07 5.21
C GLY A 148 -7.79 4.90 6.48
N VAL A 149 -7.03 3.82 6.57
CA VAL A 149 -6.14 3.57 7.71
C VAL A 149 -5.08 4.67 7.86
N TYR A 150 -4.44 5.08 6.76
CA TYR A 150 -3.44 6.15 6.79
C TYR A 150 -4.03 7.49 7.26
N THR A 151 -5.29 7.75 6.93
CA THR A 151 -6.05 8.91 7.43
C THR A 151 -6.19 8.85 8.96
N VAL A 152 -6.64 7.70 9.49
CA VAL A 152 -6.84 7.52 10.94
C VAL A 152 -5.51 7.63 11.69
N VAL A 153 -4.45 6.94 11.26
CA VAL A 153 -3.15 7.01 11.95
C VAL A 153 -2.54 8.42 11.86
N THR A 154 -2.79 9.15 10.77
CA THR A 154 -2.39 10.55 10.65
C THR A 154 -3.15 11.44 11.65
N ALA A 155 -4.44 11.21 11.85
CA ALA A 155 -5.23 11.93 12.85
C ALA A 155 -4.72 11.67 14.29
N LEU A 156 -4.19 10.48 14.56
CA LEU A 156 -3.61 10.11 15.85
C LEU A 156 -2.20 10.69 16.10
N THR A 157 -1.60 11.42 15.15
CA THR A 157 -0.24 12.01 15.30
C THR A 157 -0.04 12.74 16.62
N PRO A 158 -0.94 13.62 17.12
CA PRO A 158 -0.74 14.31 18.38
C PRO A 158 -0.62 13.36 19.59
N LEU A 159 -1.39 12.25 19.58
CA LEU A 159 -1.31 11.20 20.61
C LEU A 159 -0.01 10.43 20.51
N CYS A 160 0.38 10.05 19.28
CA CYS A 160 1.65 9.37 19.00
C CYS A 160 2.86 10.22 19.46
N VAL A 161 2.82 11.53 19.24
CA VAL A 161 3.87 12.46 19.71
C VAL A 161 3.94 12.47 21.24
N ARG A 162 2.80 12.53 21.95
CA ARG A 162 2.78 12.45 23.41
C ARG A 162 3.34 11.12 23.92
N ALA A 163 2.95 10.01 23.30
CA ALA A 163 3.46 8.68 23.63
C ALA A 163 4.97 8.58 23.40
N ALA A 164 5.47 9.06 22.25
CA ALA A 164 6.89 9.08 21.93
C ALA A 164 7.72 9.91 22.93
N ARG A 165 7.19 11.04 23.39
CA ARG A 165 7.86 11.89 24.39
C ARG A 165 7.93 11.24 25.76
N ARG A 166 6.90 10.45 26.15
CA ARG A 166 6.83 9.78 27.45
C ARG A 166 7.61 8.47 27.49
N ALA A 167 7.44 7.62 26.46
CA ALA A 167 7.94 6.25 26.44
C ALA A 167 8.99 5.98 25.34
N GLY A 168 9.36 6.99 24.55
CA GLY A 168 10.37 6.82 23.50
C GLY A 168 9.98 5.78 22.46
N VAL A 169 10.89 4.84 22.20
CA VAL A 169 10.66 3.71 21.27
C VAL A 169 9.62 2.72 21.81
N TRP A 170 9.52 2.60 23.15
CA TRP A 170 8.59 1.69 23.82
C TRP A 170 7.13 2.09 23.68
N ALA A 171 6.84 3.29 23.16
CA ALA A 171 5.48 3.71 22.81
C ALA A 171 4.81 2.78 21.78
N ALA A 172 5.60 2.01 21.02
CA ALA A 172 5.09 1.02 20.06
C ALA A 172 4.78 -0.35 20.72
N ALA A 173 5.30 -0.66 21.91
CA ALA A 173 5.14 -1.96 22.53
C ALA A 173 3.68 -2.36 22.85
N PRO A 174 2.80 -1.48 23.35
CA PRO A 174 1.39 -1.82 23.57
C PRO A 174 0.66 -2.21 22.27
N LEU A 175 1.05 -1.62 21.13
CA LEU A 175 0.47 -1.94 19.83
C LEU A 175 0.89 -3.35 19.36
N LEU A 176 2.15 -3.72 19.59
CA LEU A 176 2.64 -5.07 19.34
C LEU A 176 1.90 -6.07 20.23
N GLY A 177 1.78 -5.77 21.53
CA GLY A 177 1.09 -6.61 22.50
C GLY A 177 -0.39 -6.81 22.16
N SER A 178 -1.11 -5.77 21.72
CA SER A 178 -2.51 -5.89 21.33
C SER A 178 -2.70 -6.81 20.11
N VAL A 179 -1.82 -6.72 19.11
CA VAL A 179 -1.85 -7.62 17.95
C VAL A 179 -1.52 -9.05 18.36
N ALA A 180 -0.54 -9.25 19.26
CA ALA A 180 -0.22 -10.58 19.79
C ALA A 180 -1.40 -11.22 20.51
N VAL A 181 -2.14 -10.46 21.32
CA VAL A 181 -3.34 -10.95 22.01
C VAL A 181 -4.44 -11.34 21.02
N VAL A 182 -4.71 -10.49 20.04
CA VAL A 182 -5.73 -10.78 19.01
C VAL A 182 -5.34 -12.01 18.19
N ASP A 183 -4.07 -12.13 17.79
CA ASP A 183 -3.61 -13.32 17.06
C ASP A 183 -3.67 -14.58 17.91
N PHE A 184 -3.35 -14.51 19.20
CA PHE A 184 -3.51 -15.63 20.13
C PHE A 184 -4.97 -16.06 20.25
N LEU A 185 -5.90 -15.13 20.32
CA LEU A 185 -7.35 -15.43 20.34
C LEU A 185 -7.82 -16.09 19.04
N ARG A 186 -7.30 -15.63 17.89
CA ARG A 186 -7.73 -16.10 16.57
C ARG A 186 -7.11 -17.43 16.13
N TYR A 187 -5.89 -17.72 16.57
CA TYR A 187 -5.11 -18.84 16.09
C TYR A 187 -4.64 -19.79 17.21
N GLY A 188 -4.91 -19.44 18.45
CA GLY A 188 -4.63 -20.24 19.63
C GLY A 188 -5.77 -21.19 20.02
N PRO A 189 -5.77 -21.68 21.26
CA PRO A 189 -6.77 -22.67 21.74
C PRO A 189 -8.23 -22.22 21.68
N TYR A 190 -8.47 -20.92 21.52
CA TYR A 190 -9.83 -20.33 21.51
C TYR A 190 -10.31 -20.01 20.07
N ALA A 191 -9.58 -20.43 19.04
CA ALA A 191 -9.84 -20.04 17.66
C ALA A 191 -11.27 -20.36 17.21
N ASP A 192 -11.77 -21.54 17.54
CA ASP A 192 -13.11 -22.01 17.14
C ASP A 192 -14.25 -21.22 17.81
N ALA A 193 -13.98 -20.61 18.97
CA ALA A 193 -14.95 -19.80 19.70
C ALA A 193 -14.92 -18.30 19.28
N MET A 194 -13.91 -17.89 18.48
CA MET A 194 -13.73 -16.48 18.13
C MET A 194 -14.48 -16.11 16.86
N PRO A 195 -15.34 -15.07 16.89
CA PRO A 195 -15.95 -14.54 15.69
C PRO A 195 -14.89 -14.00 14.71
N SER A 196 -15.13 -14.17 13.41
CA SER A 196 -14.20 -13.72 12.35
C SER A 196 -13.85 -12.22 12.39
N TRP A 197 -14.78 -11.38 12.88
CA TRP A 197 -14.56 -9.94 13.01
C TRP A 197 -13.48 -9.54 14.03
N VAL A 198 -13.11 -10.43 14.97
CA VAL A 198 -12.04 -10.17 15.96
C VAL A 198 -10.75 -9.76 15.30
N GLY A 199 -10.47 -10.30 14.11
CA GLY A 199 -9.31 -9.90 13.33
C GLY A 199 -9.28 -8.42 12.94
N VAL A 200 -10.44 -7.77 12.78
CA VAL A 200 -10.53 -6.34 12.43
C VAL A 200 -9.85 -5.47 13.48
N LEU A 201 -9.83 -5.92 14.75
CA LEU A 201 -9.16 -5.23 15.86
C LEU A 201 -7.65 -5.05 15.62
N ASN A 202 -7.03 -5.87 14.78
CA ASN A 202 -5.61 -5.73 14.43
C ASN A 202 -5.33 -4.62 13.41
N ILE A 203 -6.32 -4.14 12.67
CA ILE A 203 -6.09 -3.20 11.56
C ILE A 203 -5.41 -1.92 12.06
N LEU A 204 -5.97 -1.30 13.08
CA LEU A 204 -5.42 -0.03 13.58
C LEU A 204 -4.09 -0.22 14.33
N PRO A 205 -3.97 -1.06 15.36
CA PRO A 205 -2.71 -1.22 16.08
C PRO A 205 -1.59 -1.78 15.20
N GLY A 206 -1.90 -2.67 14.25
CA GLY A 206 -0.92 -3.25 13.36
C GLY A 206 -0.21 -2.21 12.50
N TRP A 207 -0.93 -1.31 11.86
CA TRP A 207 -0.33 -0.27 11.04
C TRP A 207 0.14 0.94 11.85
N LEU A 208 -0.51 1.22 12.99
CA LEU A 208 -0.07 2.26 13.92
C LEU A 208 1.29 1.91 14.56
N PHE A 209 1.66 0.64 14.69
CA PHE A 209 2.94 0.19 15.21
C PHE A 209 4.12 0.81 14.45
N ALA A 210 4.18 0.58 13.13
CA ALA A 210 5.25 1.13 12.30
C ALA A 210 5.19 2.67 12.23
N TYR A 211 3.99 3.24 12.22
CA TYR A 211 3.79 4.69 12.26
C TYR A 211 4.31 5.29 13.57
N GLN A 212 4.03 4.67 14.72
CA GLN A 212 4.53 5.09 16.04
C GLN A 212 6.05 5.01 16.11
N LEU A 213 6.67 3.97 15.54
CA LEU A 213 8.13 3.91 15.41
C LEU A 213 8.67 5.10 14.60
N GLY A 214 7.99 5.47 13.51
CA GLY A 214 8.32 6.64 12.69
C GLY A 214 8.20 7.96 13.45
N VAL A 215 7.14 8.13 14.24
CA VAL A 215 6.97 9.30 15.12
C VAL A 215 8.06 9.35 16.17
N SER A 216 8.37 8.24 16.85
CA SER A 216 9.44 8.15 17.84
C SER A 216 10.81 8.45 17.22
N TRP A 217 11.03 8.02 15.99
CA TRP A 217 12.25 8.35 15.23
C TRP A 217 12.33 9.85 14.90
N GLY A 218 11.25 10.46 14.41
CA GLY A 218 11.16 11.89 14.12
C GLY A 218 11.26 12.79 15.37
N GLU A 219 10.89 12.26 16.57
CA GLU A 219 11.12 12.90 17.87
C GLU A 219 12.55 12.72 18.40
N GLY A 220 13.43 12.00 17.66
CA GLY A 220 14.81 11.73 18.08
C GLY A 220 14.92 10.68 19.21
N ARG A 221 13.87 9.89 19.44
CA ARG A 221 13.81 8.91 20.52
C ARG A 221 14.31 7.52 20.14
N VAL A 222 14.64 7.27 18.86
CA VAL A 222 15.19 6.01 18.38
C VAL A 222 16.69 6.14 18.19
N THR A 223 17.46 5.52 19.08
CA THR A 223 18.92 5.45 19.00
C THR A 223 19.37 4.30 18.08
N ARG A 224 20.65 4.28 17.70
CA ARG A 224 21.22 3.17 16.93
C ARG A 224 21.13 1.83 17.66
N ARG A 225 21.25 1.83 19.01
CA ARG A 225 21.06 0.61 19.83
C ARG A 225 19.62 0.11 19.76
N HIS A 226 18.65 1.00 19.86
CA HIS A 226 17.23 0.65 19.67
C HIS A 226 16.99 0.07 18.29
N ALA A 227 17.58 0.63 17.22
CA ALA A 227 17.43 0.13 15.86
C ALA A 227 18.02 -1.29 15.70
N TRP A 228 19.20 -1.57 16.29
CA TRP A 228 19.75 -2.93 16.29
C TRP A 228 18.88 -3.91 17.09
N GLY A 229 18.40 -3.52 18.27
CA GLY A 229 17.50 -4.35 19.08
C GLY A 229 16.19 -4.70 18.33
N LEU A 230 15.58 -3.72 17.67
CA LEU A 230 14.38 -3.93 16.85
C LEU A 230 14.66 -4.78 15.59
N LEU A 231 15.85 -4.64 14.98
CA LEU A 231 16.24 -5.45 13.82
C LEU A 231 16.37 -6.92 14.22
N LEU A 232 17.18 -7.19 15.23
CA LEU A 232 17.47 -8.56 15.70
C LEU A 232 16.22 -9.19 16.34
N GLY A 233 15.52 -8.44 17.20
CA GLY A 233 14.29 -8.91 17.84
C GLY A 233 13.15 -9.13 16.84
N GLY A 234 13.00 -8.24 15.86
CA GLY A 234 12.03 -8.40 14.78
C GLY A 234 12.34 -9.59 13.89
N ALA A 235 13.60 -9.78 13.50
CA ALA A 235 14.02 -10.95 12.71
C ALA A 235 13.87 -12.27 13.49
N ALA A 236 14.22 -12.29 14.78
CA ALA A 236 14.05 -13.48 15.62
C ALA A 236 12.57 -13.82 15.83
N LEU A 237 11.72 -12.80 16.11
CA LEU A 237 10.28 -12.99 16.24
C LEU A 237 9.68 -13.47 14.92
N PHE A 238 10.08 -12.89 13.78
CA PHE A 238 9.65 -13.32 12.46
C PHE A 238 9.96 -14.79 12.21
N ALA A 239 11.20 -15.19 12.46
CA ALA A 239 11.63 -16.59 12.30
C ALA A 239 10.86 -17.53 13.25
N ALA A 240 10.69 -17.16 14.52
CA ALA A 240 9.94 -17.96 15.49
C ALA A 240 8.48 -18.15 15.07
N LEU A 241 7.79 -17.08 14.66
CA LEU A 241 6.40 -17.15 14.22
C LEU A 241 6.23 -18.02 12.98
N LEU A 242 7.15 -17.89 12.02
CA LEU A 242 7.12 -18.67 10.78
C LEU A 242 7.42 -20.14 11.01
N LEU A 243 8.45 -20.45 11.81
CA LEU A 243 8.97 -21.83 11.96
C LEU A 243 8.27 -22.63 13.05
N SER A 244 7.75 -21.95 14.10
CA SER A 244 7.24 -22.64 15.30
C SER A 244 5.75 -22.39 15.57
N PHE A 245 5.14 -21.34 14.99
CA PHE A 245 3.75 -20.97 15.29
C PHE A 245 2.80 -21.07 14.09
N GLY A 246 3.25 -21.66 12.98
CA GLY A 246 2.40 -21.96 11.82
C GLY A 246 1.83 -20.74 11.10
N TYR A 247 2.48 -19.58 11.18
CA TYR A 247 2.08 -18.43 10.39
C TYR A 247 2.33 -18.68 8.89
N PRO A 248 1.42 -18.27 8.00
CA PRO A 248 1.65 -18.42 6.56
C PRO A 248 2.92 -17.70 6.12
N ALA A 249 3.69 -18.34 5.24
CA ALA A 249 4.94 -17.75 4.74
C ALA A 249 4.68 -16.50 3.87
N SER A 250 3.54 -16.42 3.17
CA SER A 250 3.19 -15.28 2.33
C SER A 250 2.77 -14.06 3.17
N MET A 251 3.33 -12.89 2.83
CA MET A 251 2.91 -11.61 3.42
C MET A 251 1.66 -11.02 2.75
N VAL A 252 1.23 -11.56 1.63
CA VAL A 252 0.02 -11.13 0.91
C VAL A 252 -1.03 -12.22 0.98
N GLY A 253 -2.31 -11.84 0.80
CA GLY A 253 -3.40 -12.81 0.73
C GLY A 253 -3.24 -13.71 -0.50
N VAL A 254 -3.39 -15.00 -0.31
CA VAL A 254 -3.45 -16.00 -1.39
C VAL A 254 -4.91 -16.44 -1.50
N PRO A 255 -5.53 -16.35 -2.69
CA PRO A 255 -6.90 -16.82 -2.87
C PRO A 255 -7.06 -18.28 -2.41
N GLY A 256 -8.09 -18.56 -1.59
CA GLY A 256 -8.35 -19.89 -1.03
C GLY A 256 -7.72 -20.13 0.35
N GLU A 257 -6.77 -19.31 0.80
CA GLU A 257 -6.14 -19.44 2.11
C GLU A 257 -6.99 -18.77 3.21
N VAL A 258 -7.21 -19.49 4.32
CA VAL A 258 -7.98 -19.00 5.47
C VAL A 258 -7.21 -17.95 6.28
N ARG A 259 -5.88 -18.12 6.39
CA ARG A 259 -5.01 -17.22 7.15
C ARG A 259 -4.27 -16.29 6.23
N THR A 260 -4.31 -15.00 6.53
CA THR A 260 -3.54 -13.97 5.83
C THR A 260 -2.73 -13.14 6.82
N ASN A 261 -1.55 -12.67 6.40
CA ASN A 261 -0.70 -11.84 7.26
C ASN A 261 -0.98 -10.34 7.14
N SER A 262 -1.56 -9.89 6.03
CA SER A 262 -1.73 -8.45 5.76
C SER A 262 -3.15 -7.93 5.96
N HIS A 263 -4.16 -8.82 5.90
CA HIS A 263 -5.57 -8.43 5.95
C HIS A 263 -6.40 -9.42 6.81
N PRO A 264 -6.52 -9.14 8.10
CA PRO A 264 -5.91 -8.07 8.90
C PRO A 264 -4.41 -8.33 9.20
N PRO A 265 -3.63 -7.27 9.54
CA PRO A 265 -2.21 -7.43 9.84
C PRO A 265 -2.01 -8.36 11.05
N SER A 266 -1.11 -9.32 10.90
CA SER A 266 -0.71 -10.29 11.92
C SER A 266 0.55 -9.86 12.65
N LEU A 267 0.87 -10.53 13.74
CA LEU A 267 2.11 -10.34 14.47
C LEU A 267 3.35 -10.58 13.59
N LEU A 268 3.26 -11.48 12.59
CA LEU A 268 4.33 -11.74 11.64
C LEU A 268 4.66 -10.51 10.77
N VAL A 269 3.62 -9.77 10.31
CA VAL A 269 3.82 -8.50 9.57
C VAL A 269 4.46 -7.45 10.46
N LEU A 270 4.10 -7.37 11.75
CA LEU A 270 4.72 -6.43 12.67
C LEU A 270 6.19 -6.76 12.93
N ALA A 271 6.53 -8.04 13.06
CA ALA A 271 7.91 -8.50 13.18
C ALA A 271 8.74 -8.10 11.93
N LEU A 272 8.20 -8.34 10.74
CA LEU A 272 8.80 -7.90 9.48
C LEU A 272 8.94 -6.36 9.42
N ALA A 273 7.89 -5.63 9.79
CA ALA A 273 7.90 -4.17 9.82
C ALA A 273 8.94 -3.61 10.81
N ALA A 274 9.14 -4.24 11.96
CA ALA A 274 10.18 -3.88 12.91
C ALA A 274 11.57 -4.06 12.30
N ALA A 275 11.85 -5.21 11.68
CA ALA A 275 13.11 -5.50 11.02
C ALA A 275 13.38 -4.55 9.84
N GLN A 276 12.44 -4.37 8.93
CA GLN A 276 12.56 -3.46 7.78
C GLN A 276 12.73 -2.00 8.21
N SER A 277 11.93 -1.53 9.16
CA SER A 277 12.02 -0.16 9.69
C SER A 277 13.38 0.11 10.29
N SER A 278 13.90 -0.84 11.05
CA SER A 278 15.21 -0.72 11.69
C SER A 278 16.35 -0.75 10.70
N ALA A 279 16.28 -1.61 9.69
CA ALA A 279 17.23 -1.63 8.58
C ALA A 279 17.24 -0.26 7.84
N ALA A 280 16.06 0.30 7.58
CA ALA A 280 15.91 1.61 6.95
C ALA A 280 16.54 2.73 7.81
N ILE A 281 16.35 2.71 9.14
CA ILE A 281 16.95 3.67 10.07
C ILE A 281 18.49 3.54 10.07
N LEU A 282 19.01 2.31 10.15
CA LEU A 282 20.46 2.04 10.18
C LEU A 282 21.15 2.42 8.87
N LEU A 283 20.48 2.21 7.74
CA LEU A 283 21.02 2.47 6.40
C LEU A 283 20.75 3.90 5.91
N ARG A 284 20.00 4.72 6.66
CA ARG A 284 19.58 6.07 6.23
C ARG A 284 20.70 6.92 5.66
N GLU A 285 21.83 6.99 6.33
CA GLU A 285 22.95 7.85 5.90
C GLU A 285 23.56 7.38 4.59
N ARG A 286 23.79 6.06 4.46
CA ARG A 286 24.32 5.47 3.22
C ARG A 286 23.36 5.69 2.06
N PHE A 287 22.08 5.46 2.30
CA PHE A 287 21.04 5.67 1.31
C PHE A 287 20.90 7.15 0.90
N GLY A 288 20.97 8.07 1.87
CA GLY A 288 20.98 9.50 1.61
C GLY A 288 22.19 9.96 0.78
N LYS A 289 23.39 9.39 1.05
CA LYS A 289 24.58 9.65 0.23
C LYS A 289 24.41 9.16 -1.21
N LEU A 290 23.84 7.97 -1.41
CA LEU A 290 23.55 7.42 -2.73
C LEU A 290 22.60 8.33 -3.54
N LEU A 291 21.55 8.84 -2.90
CA LEU A 291 20.57 9.73 -3.52
C LEU A 291 21.05 11.17 -3.75
N ARG A 292 22.29 11.49 -3.41
CA ARG A 292 22.91 12.74 -3.87
C ARG A 292 23.21 12.75 -5.37
N ARG A 293 23.26 11.57 -6.01
CA ARG A 293 23.42 11.44 -7.47
C ARG A 293 22.13 11.90 -8.15
N PRO A 294 22.16 12.96 -9.00
CA PRO A 294 20.94 13.52 -9.60
C PRO A 294 20.15 12.51 -10.43
N ALA A 295 20.83 11.57 -11.10
CA ALA A 295 20.21 10.50 -11.89
C ALA A 295 19.36 9.54 -11.04
N LEU A 296 19.72 9.31 -9.77
CA LEU A 296 18.95 8.49 -8.84
C LEU A 296 17.90 9.31 -8.08
N TRP A 297 18.13 10.59 -7.89
CA TRP A 297 17.22 11.48 -7.19
C TRP A 297 16.00 11.85 -8.03
N ALA A 298 16.18 12.11 -9.32
CA ALA A 298 15.08 12.54 -10.17
C ALA A 298 13.92 11.54 -10.25
N PRO A 299 14.12 10.22 -10.44
CA PRO A 299 13.06 9.22 -10.35
C PRO A 299 12.34 9.21 -8.99
N VAL A 300 13.08 9.36 -7.88
CA VAL A 300 12.50 9.42 -6.53
C VAL A 300 11.51 10.59 -6.41
N VAL A 301 11.87 11.75 -6.93
CA VAL A 301 10.98 12.93 -6.93
C VAL A 301 9.74 12.68 -7.76
N VAL A 302 9.88 12.12 -8.96
CA VAL A 302 8.75 11.81 -9.85
C VAL A 302 7.79 10.84 -9.20
N VAL A 303 8.29 9.73 -8.61
CA VAL A 303 7.46 8.75 -7.90
C VAL A 303 6.71 9.39 -6.73
N ASN A 304 7.40 10.19 -5.93
CA ASN A 304 6.77 10.87 -4.79
C ASN A 304 5.70 11.89 -5.19
N LEU A 305 5.88 12.57 -6.32
CA LEU A 305 4.89 13.49 -6.87
C LEU A 305 3.69 12.77 -7.48
N SER A 306 3.86 11.52 -7.89
CA SER A 306 2.82 10.67 -8.47
C SER A 306 2.27 9.64 -7.48
N ALA A 307 2.53 9.80 -6.18
CA ALA A 307 2.23 8.80 -5.16
C ALA A 307 0.77 8.32 -5.16
N MET A 308 -0.17 9.26 -5.19
CA MET A 308 -1.60 8.93 -5.18
C MET A 308 -2.07 8.37 -6.52
N THR A 309 -1.51 8.83 -7.63
CA THR A 309 -1.75 8.23 -8.95
C THR A 309 -1.32 6.77 -8.95
N ILE A 310 -0.09 6.48 -8.52
CA ILE A 310 0.43 5.11 -8.44
C ILE A 310 -0.49 4.25 -7.57
N LEU A 311 -0.84 4.73 -6.38
CA LEU A 311 -1.66 3.97 -5.44
C LEU A 311 -3.07 3.69 -5.98
N CYS A 312 -3.74 4.69 -6.57
CA CYS A 312 -5.12 4.57 -6.99
C CYS A 312 -5.31 3.85 -8.35
N TRP A 313 -4.30 3.89 -9.23
CA TRP A 313 -4.50 3.50 -10.63
C TRP A 313 -3.69 2.28 -11.08
N HIS A 314 -2.79 1.72 -10.26
CA HIS A 314 -1.97 0.58 -10.69
C HIS A 314 -2.79 -0.66 -11.02
N GLN A 315 -3.87 -0.93 -10.28
CA GLN A 315 -4.78 -2.04 -10.60
C GLN A 315 -5.54 -1.79 -11.91
N THR A 316 -5.98 -0.55 -12.14
CA THR A 316 -6.59 -0.16 -13.41
C THR A 316 -5.64 -0.38 -14.58
N ALA A 317 -4.34 -0.13 -14.42
CA ALA A 317 -3.35 -0.38 -15.46
C ALA A 317 -3.24 -1.87 -15.81
N MET A 318 -3.26 -2.76 -14.81
CA MET A 318 -3.26 -4.21 -15.03
C MET A 318 -4.57 -4.68 -15.69
N LEU A 319 -5.72 -4.21 -15.20
CA LEU A 319 -7.04 -4.54 -15.76
C LEU A 319 -7.22 -4.05 -17.20
N ALA A 320 -6.65 -2.90 -17.56
CA ALA A 320 -6.68 -2.37 -18.91
C ALA A 320 -5.97 -3.26 -19.93
N ALA A 321 -5.02 -4.10 -19.48
CA ALA A 321 -4.43 -5.14 -20.32
C ALA A 321 -5.20 -6.46 -20.23
N ALA A 322 -5.63 -6.87 -19.03
CA ALA A 322 -6.21 -8.18 -18.80
C ALA A 322 -7.64 -8.32 -19.37
N ILE A 323 -8.51 -7.29 -19.23
CA ILE A 323 -9.89 -7.37 -19.72
C ILE A 323 -9.94 -7.54 -21.24
N PRO A 324 -9.26 -6.74 -22.09
CA PRO A 324 -9.23 -7.00 -23.52
C PRO A 324 -8.62 -8.35 -23.90
N ALA A 325 -7.58 -8.79 -23.20
CA ALA A 325 -6.94 -10.06 -23.46
C ALA A 325 -7.86 -11.26 -23.21
N SER A 326 -8.78 -11.19 -22.25
CA SER A 326 -9.70 -12.29 -21.91
C SER A 326 -10.65 -12.67 -23.05
N TYR A 327 -10.90 -11.79 -24.01
CA TYR A 327 -11.71 -12.10 -25.19
C TYR A 327 -10.97 -12.99 -26.20
N GLY A 328 -9.64 -13.03 -26.15
CA GLY A 328 -8.80 -13.91 -26.98
C GLY A 328 -8.52 -15.27 -26.35
N GLY A 329 -9.06 -15.54 -25.15
CA GLY A 329 -8.77 -16.75 -24.40
C GLY A 329 -7.63 -16.58 -23.40
N GLU A 330 -6.96 -17.68 -23.06
CA GLU A 330 -5.83 -17.65 -22.12
C GLU A 330 -4.58 -17.03 -22.74
N VAL A 331 -4.01 -16.07 -22.03
CA VAL A 331 -2.75 -15.40 -22.40
C VAL A 331 -1.76 -15.60 -21.26
N PRO A 332 -0.65 -16.33 -21.47
CA PRO A 332 0.32 -16.62 -20.43
C PRO A 332 0.83 -15.35 -19.70
N GLY A 333 0.86 -15.40 -18.40
CA GLY A 333 1.28 -14.28 -17.56
C GLY A 333 0.30 -13.11 -17.46
N LEU A 334 -0.83 -13.14 -18.19
CA LEU A 334 -1.84 -12.08 -18.15
C LEU A 334 -3.21 -12.61 -17.71
N VAL A 335 -3.77 -13.55 -18.47
CA VAL A 335 -5.03 -14.26 -18.18
C VAL A 335 -4.76 -15.74 -18.38
N GLY A 336 -4.92 -16.55 -17.35
CA GLY A 336 -4.59 -17.97 -17.33
C GLY A 336 -4.00 -18.39 -15.99
N ALA A 337 -4.08 -19.67 -15.66
CA ALA A 337 -3.66 -20.19 -14.37
C ALA A 337 -2.18 -19.88 -14.06
N PRO A 338 -1.84 -19.30 -12.91
CA PRO A 338 -0.47 -18.98 -12.53
C PRO A 338 0.25 -20.21 -11.93
N ASP A 339 0.34 -21.30 -12.71
CA ASP A 339 0.77 -22.63 -12.28
C ASP A 339 2.09 -23.09 -12.90
N SER A 340 2.74 -22.26 -13.73
CA SER A 340 3.96 -22.62 -14.43
C SER A 340 5.04 -21.55 -14.33
N VAL A 341 6.32 -21.95 -14.44
CA VAL A 341 7.44 -21.02 -14.55
C VAL A 341 7.30 -20.14 -15.80
N GLY A 342 6.77 -20.71 -16.89
CA GLY A 342 6.46 -19.97 -18.12
C GLY A 342 5.50 -18.81 -17.87
N TRP A 343 4.50 -18.99 -17.01
CA TRP A 343 3.59 -17.93 -16.58
C TRP A 343 4.34 -16.81 -15.87
N ILE A 344 5.26 -17.15 -14.94
CA ILE A 344 6.05 -16.16 -14.19
C ILE A 344 6.93 -15.32 -15.13
N LEU A 345 7.62 -15.97 -16.06
CA LEU A 345 8.47 -15.29 -17.04
C LEU A 345 7.65 -14.39 -17.97
N ALA A 346 6.51 -14.87 -18.44
CA ALA A 346 5.57 -14.07 -19.23
C ALA A 346 5.03 -12.88 -18.42
N ARG A 347 4.70 -13.08 -17.14
CA ARG A 347 4.26 -11.98 -16.23
C ARG A 347 5.33 -10.89 -16.11
N LEU A 348 6.60 -11.26 -15.97
CA LEU A 348 7.71 -10.30 -15.95
C LEU A 348 7.79 -9.50 -17.25
N ALA A 349 7.54 -10.13 -18.40
CA ALA A 349 7.51 -9.44 -19.70
C ALA A 349 6.32 -8.46 -19.82
N TRP A 350 5.19 -8.70 -19.14
CA TRP A 350 4.05 -7.78 -19.10
C TRP A 350 4.26 -6.56 -18.19
N MET A 351 5.16 -6.60 -17.22
CA MET A 351 5.37 -5.51 -16.26
C MET A 351 5.70 -4.16 -16.90
N PRO A 352 6.55 -4.05 -17.95
CA PRO A 352 6.78 -2.79 -18.66
C PRO A 352 5.51 -2.20 -19.29
N LEU A 353 4.62 -3.06 -19.82
CA LEU A 353 3.33 -2.61 -20.37
C LEU A 353 2.45 -2.02 -19.24
N PHE A 354 2.34 -2.70 -18.09
CA PHE A 354 1.57 -2.18 -16.96
C PHE A 354 2.13 -0.83 -16.48
N ALA A 355 3.45 -0.69 -16.41
CA ALA A 355 4.10 0.57 -16.08
C ALA A 355 3.82 1.66 -17.12
N GLY A 356 3.87 1.33 -18.41
CA GLY A 356 3.51 2.25 -19.51
C GLY A 356 2.05 2.70 -19.44
N LEU A 357 1.12 1.77 -19.22
CA LEU A 357 -0.30 2.06 -19.03
C LEU A 357 -0.52 2.93 -17.79
N LEU A 358 0.15 2.64 -16.67
CA LEU A 358 0.07 3.47 -15.46
C LEU A 358 0.57 4.91 -15.72
N VAL A 359 1.64 5.08 -16.48
CA VAL A 359 2.15 6.41 -16.87
C VAL A 359 1.13 7.13 -17.77
N LEU A 360 0.52 6.43 -18.71
CA LEU A 360 -0.50 6.99 -19.59
C LEU A 360 -1.75 7.42 -18.81
N ILE A 361 -2.28 6.53 -17.98
CA ILE A 361 -3.40 6.82 -17.08
C ILE A 361 -3.05 7.97 -16.13
N GLY A 362 -1.81 8.01 -15.63
CA GLY A 362 -1.32 9.05 -14.74
C GLY A 362 -1.35 10.45 -15.37
N ARG A 363 -1.12 10.57 -16.69
CA ARG A 363 -1.27 11.86 -17.39
C ARG A 363 -2.71 12.39 -17.31
N PHE A 364 -3.69 11.49 -17.40
CA PHE A 364 -5.10 11.82 -17.21
C PHE A 364 -5.42 12.09 -15.73
N ALA A 365 -4.96 11.21 -14.83
CA ALA A 365 -5.27 11.24 -13.40
C ALA A 365 -4.71 12.47 -12.65
N ARG A 366 -3.63 13.09 -13.16
CA ARG A 366 -3.04 14.33 -12.58
C ARG A 366 -4.05 15.45 -12.40
N ARG A 367 -5.09 15.53 -13.22
CA ARG A 367 -6.17 16.52 -13.07
C ARG A 367 -6.97 16.35 -11.77
N PHE A 368 -6.97 15.15 -11.19
CA PHE A 368 -7.61 14.86 -9.90
C PHE A 368 -6.67 15.12 -8.72
N GLU A 369 -5.35 15.13 -8.94
CA GLU A 369 -4.35 15.46 -7.91
C GLU A 369 -4.21 16.99 -7.71
N ALA A 370 -4.51 17.77 -8.73
CA ALA A 370 -4.45 19.23 -8.63
C ALA A 370 -5.43 19.78 -7.59
N PRO A 371 -5.06 20.83 -6.85
CA PRO A 371 -5.96 21.44 -5.86
C PRO A 371 -7.28 21.88 -6.52
N TRP A 372 -8.40 21.41 -6.00
CA TRP A 372 -9.74 21.82 -6.47
C TRP A 372 -10.13 23.24 -6.01
N THR A 373 -9.16 24.12 -5.92
CA THR A 373 -9.35 25.52 -5.50
C THR A 373 -10.29 26.31 -6.43
N ARG A 374 -10.50 25.81 -7.64
CA ARG A 374 -11.40 26.43 -8.66
C ARG A 374 -12.67 25.63 -8.97
N THR A 375 -12.96 24.55 -8.24
CA THR A 375 -14.18 23.77 -8.46
C THR A 375 -15.27 24.24 -7.52
N GLY A 376 -16.35 24.76 -8.09
CA GLY A 376 -17.56 25.16 -7.36
C GLY A 376 -18.19 23.96 -6.59
N PRO A 377 -19.08 24.26 -5.62
CA PRO A 377 -19.72 23.23 -4.78
C PRO A 377 -20.42 22.13 -5.60
N ALA A 378 -21.05 22.46 -6.73
CA ALA A 378 -21.76 21.52 -7.58
C ALA A 378 -20.88 20.36 -8.11
N ARG A 379 -19.62 20.60 -8.48
CA ARG A 379 -18.70 19.53 -8.94
C ARG A 379 -18.26 18.62 -7.80
N ARG A 380 -18.16 19.14 -6.57
CA ARG A 380 -17.83 18.34 -5.38
C ARG A 380 -18.98 17.40 -5.03
N THR A 381 -20.22 17.89 -5.10
CA THR A 381 -21.44 17.11 -4.88
C THR A 381 -21.58 16.01 -5.94
N ALA A 382 -21.37 16.33 -7.22
CA ALA A 382 -21.42 15.34 -8.29
C ALA A 382 -20.38 14.23 -8.12
N ALA A 383 -19.12 14.57 -7.76
CA ALA A 383 -18.09 13.57 -7.49
C ALA A 383 -18.42 12.70 -6.26
N GLY A 384 -19.03 13.29 -5.23
CA GLY A 384 -19.53 12.54 -4.06
C GLY A 384 -20.64 11.57 -4.43
N LEU A 385 -21.63 12.00 -5.20
CA LEU A 385 -22.75 11.16 -5.67
C LEU A 385 -22.25 10.02 -6.55
N LEU A 386 -21.30 10.26 -7.46
CA LEU A 386 -20.69 9.22 -8.28
C LEU A 386 -19.90 8.20 -7.44
N ALA A 387 -19.15 8.67 -6.42
CA ALA A 387 -18.44 7.79 -5.51
C ALA A 387 -19.40 6.91 -4.69
N THR A 388 -20.52 7.47 -4.23
CA THR A 388 -21.58 6.74 -3.52
C THR A 388 -22.24 5.72 -4.45
N GLY A 389 -22.54 6.11 -5.70
CA GLY A 389 -23.09 5.21 -6.71
C GLY A 389 -22.14 4.04 -7.04
N PHE A 390 -20.84 4.32 -7.16
CA PHE A 390 -19.83 3.28 -7.34
C PHE A 390 -19.78 2.30 -6.16
N ALA A 391 -19.77 2.81 -4.92
CA ALA A 391 -19.75 1.97 -3.73
C ALA A 391 -21.01 1.08 -3.66
N ALA A 392 -22.19 1.64 -3.93
CA ALA A 392 -23.44 0.89 -3.96
C ALA A 392 -23.45 -0.17 -5.06
N PHE A 393 -22.94 0.16 -6.26
CA PHE A 393 -22.83 -0.78 -7.38
C PHE A 393 -21.83 -1.90 -7.06
N ALA A 394 -20.67 -1.58 -6.50
CA ALA A 394 -19.66 -2.56 -6.11
C ALA A 394 -20.16 -3.51 -5.01
N LEU A 395 -20.92 -3.00 -4.03
CA LEU A 395 -21.56 -3.82 -2.99
C LEU A 395 -22.68 -4.69 -3.56
N GLY A 396 -23.42 -4.23 -4.56
CA GLY A 396 -24.46 -5.00 -5.24
C GLY A 396 -23.92 -6.13 -6.13
N LEU A 397 -22.62 -6.05 -6.50
CA LEU A 397 -21.90 -7.11 -7.22
C LEU A 397 -21.21 -8.12 -6.29
N ALA A 398 -21.02 -7.78 -5.02
CA ALA A 398 -20.42 -8.63 -4.01
C ALA A 398 -21.44 -9.58 -3.39
#